data_9a0f88c863ab15212f681f54acd6d534
#
_entry.id   9a0f88c863ab15212f681f54acd6d534
#
_cell.length_a   1.000
_cell.length_b   1.000
_cell.length_c   1.000
_cell.angle_alpha   90.00
_cell.angle_beta   90.00
_cell.angle_gamma   90.00
#
_symmetry.space_group_name_H-M   'P 1'
#
loop_
_entity.id
_entity.type
_entity.pdbx_description
1 polymer ?
#
loop_
_entity_poly.entity_id
_entity_poly.type
_entity_poly.pdbx_seq_one_letter_code
_entity_poly.pdbx_strand_id
1 'polypeptide(L)'
;MHIVHTEADGGKGGQPLRIINESLGMVARGHTVTILCPESAPLHQMAQAAGLTVVTMPLKRKNLSNLMRLRRWLLEQGNNIDVINSHNSADTWLVALANLTLANPIPLVRTRHASGVPRNNWTTRWLFRTACAHIVTTGEALRHQMTALGVPLEQTTSVPSGVDTQRFYPDDKNDARAYCELSQNDFWLDVVSHLRPNKGHSVLLKALAQINDPTVKLAIVGEGPHREALEEQIIQLNLLSRVVMAGHRPDPQRWFPAFDVAISPSHDMEGVPQGVLQSLASRIATIATDAGGTGDAVIDRRTGLLIAQNDVDALREAIVTLYQDASLRRQLAEQGYEYLTTHFTRECMLEAMESVFRSAAQRKRSR
;
A
#
# COMPACT_ATOMS: atom_id res chain seq x y z
N MET A 1 -20.41 14.55 4.69
CA MET A 1 -20.95 13.34 4.01
C MET A 1 -20.87 12.17 4.98
N HIS A 2 -21.77 11.20 4.78
CA HIS A 2 -21.65 9.91 5.45
C HIS A 2 -21.03 8.89 4.47
N ILE A 3 -19.82 8.47 4.77
CA ILE A 3 -19.03 7.52 3.99
C ILE A 3 -19.09 6.15 4.66
N VAL A 4 -19.41 5.12 3.91
CA VAL A 4 -19.44 3.75 4.42
C VAL A 4 -18.34 2.94 3.74
N HIS A 5 -17.37 2.44 4.52
CA HIS A 5 -16.39 1.49 4.01
C HIS A 5 -16.89 0.06 4.21
N THR A 6 -16.72 -0.80 3.20
CA THR A 6 -17.03 -2.22 3.30
C THR A 6 -15.76 -3.04 3.08
N GLU A 7 -15.51 -4.01 3.97
CA GLU A 7 -14.34 -4.89 3.90
C GLU A 7 -14.76 -6.34 4.18
N ALA A 8 -14.46 -7.24 3.28
CA ALA A 8 -14.87 -8.64 3.36
C ALA A 8 -13.78 -9.58 3.89
N ASP A 9 -12.51 -9.18 3.82
CA ASP A 9 -11.38 -10.06 4.09
C ASP A 9 -10.77 -9.80 5.47
N GLY A 10 -10.17 -10.86 6.00
CA GLY A 10 -9.44 -10.84 7.26
C GLY A 10 -7.92 -10.70 7.08
N GLY A 11 -7.43 -10.24 5.93
CA GLY A 11 -5.99 -10.13 5.66
C GLY A 11 -5.29 -9.17 6.61
N LYS A 12 -4.12 -9.58 7.13
CA LYS A 12 -3.20 -8.69 7.84
C LYS A 12 -2.28 -8.04 6.80
N GLY A 13 -2.34 -6.71 6.65
CA GLY A 13 -1.49 -6.02 5.66
C GLY A 13 -1.82 -4.53 5.52
N GLY A 14 -1.36 -3.92 4.44
CA GLY A 14 -1.52 -2.49 4.18
C GLY A 14 -2.96 -2.02 3.95
N GLN A 15 -3.86 -2.90 3.47
CA GLN A 15 -5.24 -2.54 3.18
C GLN A 15 -6.04 -2.12 4.43
N PRO A 16 -6.07 -2.88 5.55
CA PRO A 16 -6.72 -2.43 6.79
C PRO A 16 -6.16 -1.11 7.31
N LEU A 17 -4.83 -0.95 7.30
CA LEU A 17 -4.18 0.29 7.72
C LEU A 17 -4.60 1.48 6.86
N ARG A 18 -4.70 1.30 5.54
CA ARG A 18 -5.19 2.34 4.65
C ARG A 18 -6.62 2.72 4.98
N ILE A 19 -7.53 1.75 5.19
CA ILE A 19 -8.93 2.03 5.53
C ILE A 19 -9.03 2.82 6.83
N ILE A 20 -8.26 2.44 7.86
CA ILE A 20 -8.21 3.16 9.13
C ILE A 20 -7.71 4.60 8.94
N ASN A 21 -6.57 4.78 8.27
CA ASN A 21 -5.97 6.10 8.05
C ASN A 21 -6.88 7.03 7.23
N GLU A 22 -7.51 6.48 6.19
CA GLU A 22 -8.49 7.19 5.37
C GLU A 22 -9.73 7.57 6.20
N SER A 23 -10.26 6.62 6.99
CA SER A 23 -11.43 6.86 7.85
C SER A 23 -11.17 7.94 8.90
N LEU A 24 -10.04 7.86 9.61
CA LEU A 24 -9.65 8.87 10.61
C LEU A 24 -9.45 10.24 9.97
N GLY A 25 -8.81 10.28 8.80
CA GLY A 25 -8.62 11.52 8.05
C GLY A 25 -9.95 12.14 7.59
N MET A 26 -10.90 11.32 7.13
CA MET A 26 -12.24 11.79 6.74
C MET A 26 -13.05 12.28 7.95
N VAL A 27 -12.95 11.62 9.10
CA VAL A 27 -13.58 12.09 10.35
C VAL A 27 -13.01 13.44 10.78
N ALA A 28 -11.67 13.60 10.73
CA ALA A 28 -11.01 14.87 11.05
C ALA A 28 -11.42 16.03 10.11
N ARG A 29 -11.85 15.69 8.88
CA ARG A 29 -12.39 16.65 7.88
C ARG A 29 -13.91 16.88 8.02
N GLY A 30 -14.53 16.41 9.11
CA GLY A 30 -15.94 16.63 9.43
C GLY A 30 -16.93 15.70 8.69
N HIS A 31 -16.45 14.56 8.19
CA HIS A 31 -17.33 13.51 7.63
C HIS A 31 -17.72 12.48 8.69
N THR A 32 -18.88 11.87 8.51
CA THR A 32 -19.27 10.67 9.27
C THR A 32 -18.73 9.45 8.53
N VAL A 33 -18.08 8.54 9.24
CA VAL A 33 -17.56 7.30 8.66
C VAL A 33 -18.08 6.09 9.43
N THR A 34 -18.55 5.09 8.69
CA THR A 34 -18.97 3.78 9.23
C THR A 34 -18.22 2.68 8.49
N ILE A 35 -17.66 1.72 9.22
CA ILE A 35 -16.97 0.57 8.66
C ILE A 35 -17.82 -0.69 8.83
N LEU A 36 -18.14 -1.36 7.73
CA LEU A 36 -18.82 -2.65 7.70
C LEU A 36 -17.79 -3.75 7.44
N CYS A 37 -17.60 -4.65 8.38
CA CYS A 37 -16.70 -5.78 8.21
C CYS A 37 -17.11 -6.96 9.11
N PRO A 38 -16.63 -8.20 8.80
CA PRO A 38 -16.82 -9.32 9.70
C PRO A 38 -16.15 -9.10 11.06
N GLU A 39 -16.74 -9.59 12.14
CA GLU A 39 -16.16 -9.52 13.49
C GLU A 39 -14.76 -10.16 13.56
N SER A 40 -14.55 -11.25 12.78
CA SER A 40 -13.27 -11.95 12.70
C SER A 40 -12.19 -11.22 11.88
N ALA A 41 -12.53 -10.11 11.23
CA ALA A 41 -11.55 -9.35 10.45
C ALA A 41 -10.63 -8.53 11.38
N PRO A 42 -9.31 -8.50 11.14
CA PRO A 42 -8.40 -7.63 11.89
C PRO A 42 -8.81 -6.16 11.87
N LEU A 43 -9.40 -5.71 10.76
CA LEU A 43 -9.95 -4.36 10.62
C LEU A 43 -10.99 -4.04 11.71
N HIS A 44 -11.81 -5.02 12.14
CA HIS A 44 -12.85 -4.80 13.14
C HIS A 44 -12.24 -4.30 14.46
N GLN A 45 -11.26 -5.03 15.00
CA GLN A 45 -10.58 -4.67 16.25
C GLN A 45 -9.78 -3.36 16.09
N MET A 46 -9.08 -3.20 14.98
CA MET A 46 -8.29 -1.99 14.69
C MET A 46 -9.17 -0.74 14.63
N ALA A 47 -10.33 -0.83 13.99
CA ALA A 47 -11.26 0.28 13.85
C ALA A 47 -11.91 0.66 15.18
N GLN A 48 -12.29 -0.33 16.01
CA GLN A 48 -12.80 -0.10 17.36
C GLN A 48 -11.73 0.57 18.25
N ALA A 49 -10.49 0.06 18.21
CA ALA A 49 -9.40 0.65 18.97
C ALA A 49 -9.08 2.10 18.53
N ALA A 50 -9.33 2.43 17.26
CA ALA A 50 -9.20 3.78 16.71
C ALA A 50 -10.42 4.70 16.99
N GLY A 51 -11.45 4.23 17.71
CA GLY A 51 -12.66 5.00 18.01
C GLY A 51 -13.60 5.21 16.82
N LEU A 52 -13.47 4.42 15.75
CA LEU A 52 -14.32 4.50 14.58
C LEU A 52 -15.62 3.72 14.76
N THR A 53 -16.69 4.16 14.10
CA THR A 53 -17.97 3.44 14.09
C THR A 53 -17.85 2.17 13.26
N VAL A 54 -18.04 1.01 13.89
CA VAL A 54 -17.97 -0.31 13.24
C VAL A 54 -19.31 -1.03 13.36
N VAL A 55 -19.76 -1.58 12.23
CA VAL A 55 -20.94 -2.45 12.16
C VAL A 55 -20.51 -3.83 11.70
N THR A 56 -20.77 -4.84 12.53
CA THR A 56 -20.48 -6.22 12.19
C THR A 56 -21.37 -6.70 11.04
N MET A 57 -20.75 -7.02 9.89
CA MET A 57 -21.46 -7.48 8.70
C MET A 57 -20.72 -8.66 8.04
N PRO A 58 -21.38 -9.80 7.80
CA PRO A 58 -20.75 -10.99 7.22
C PRO A 58 -20.58 -10.86 5.70
N LEU A 59 -19.57 -10.07 5.25
CA LEU A 59 -19.36 -9.74 3.83
C LEU A 59 -18.49 -10.75 3.08
N LYS A 60 -17.91 -11.76 3.74
CA LYS A 60 -16.93 -12.68 3.14
C LYS A 60 -17.54 -13.61 2.08
N ARG A 61 -18.80 -14.04 2.26
CA ARG A 61 -19.48 -14.98 1.35
C ARG A 61 -20.58 -14.27 0.56
N LYS A 62 -20.55 -14.40 -0.76
CA LYS A 62 -21.57 -13.91 -1.69
C LYS A 62 -22.78 -14.85 -1.71
N ASN A 63 -23.59 -14.84 -0.67
CA ASN A 63 -24.81 -15.64 -0.56
C ASN A 63 -26.05 -14.74 -0.28
N LEU A 64 -27.23 -15.33 -0.47
CA LEU A 64 -28.49 -14.59 -0.33
C LEU A 64 -28.70 -14.07 1.11
N SER A 65 -28.31 -14.81 2.13
CA SER A 65 -28.46 -14.38 3.53
C SER A 65 -27.67 -13.09 3.81
N ASN A 66 -26.40 -13.04 3.39
CA ASN A 66 -25.55 -11.87 3.57
C ASN A 66 -26.04 -10.69 2.72
N LEU A 67 -26.51 -10.96 1.50
CA LEU A 67 -27.15 -9.94 0.65
C LEU A 67 -28.37 -9.33 1.33
N MET A 68 -29.26 -10.15 1.90
CA MET A 68 -30.48 -9.67 2.57
C MET A 68 -30.17 -8.91 3.86
N ARG A 69 -29.14 -9.32 4.62
CA ARG A 69 -28.68 -8.59 5.81
C ARG A 69 -28.13 -7.20 5.43
N LEU A 70 -27.25 -7.16 4.43
CA LEU A 70 -26.72 -5.89 3.93
C LEU A 70 -27.85 -4.98 3.41
N ARG A 71 -28.75 -5.52 2.58
CA ARG A 71 -29.90 -4.79 2.05
C ARG A 71 -30.79 -4.20 3.15
N ARG A 72 -31.12 -5.00 4.20
CA ARG A 72 -31.90 -4.53 5.33
C ARG A 72 -31.22 -3.36 6.01
N TRP A 73 -29.92 -3.49 6.32
CA TRP A 73 -29.16 -2.43 6.94
C TRP A 73 -29.13 -1.15 6.10
N LEU A 74 -28.93 -1.27 4.79
CA LEU A 74 -28.98 -0.13 3.86
C LEU A 74 -30.34 0.56 3.84
N LEU A 75 -31.44 -0.19 3.91
CA LEU A 75 -32.81 0.36 4.01
C LEU A 75 -33.04 1.07 5.34
N GLU A 76 -32.54 0.53 6.44
CA GLU A 76 -32.64 1.13 7.80
C GLU A 76 -31.86 2.47 7.87
N GLN A 77 -30.74 2.60 7.14
CA GLN A 77 -30.02 3.88 7.04
C GLN A 77 -30.76 4.91 6.17
N GLY A 78 -31.66 4.48 5.30
CA GLY A 78 -32.41 5.35 4.40
C GLY A 78 -31.48 6.17 3.48
N ASN A 79 -31.72 7.47 3.41
CA ASN A 79 -30.94 8.40 2.58
C ASN A 79 -29.72 9.00 3.30
N ASN A 80 -29.37 8.51 4.49
CA ASN A 80 -28.28 9.08 5.30
C ASN A 80 -26.88 8.74 4.77
N ILE A 81 -26.74 7.75 3.86
CA ILE A 81 -25.46 7.38 3.28
C ILE A 81 -25.27 8.12 1.95
N ASP A 82 -24.18 8.87 1.84
CA ASP A 82 -23.81 9.58 0.62
C ASP A 82 -23.04 8.72 -0.37
N VAL A 83 -22.15 7.84 0.13
CA VAL A 83 -21.26 7.00 -0.69
C VAL A 83 -20.85 5.73 0.06
N ILE A 84 -20.71 4.61 -0.67
CA ILE A 84 -20.13 3.37 -0.17
C ILE A 84 -18.79 3.16 -0.89
N ASN A 85 -17.71 2.94 -0.14
CA ASN A 85 -16.40 2.55 -0.67
C ASN A 85 -16.11 1.09 -0.32
N SER A 86 -16.09 0.22 -1.33
CA SER A 86 -15.82 -1.20 -1.18
C SER A 86 -14.35 -1.54 -1.45
N HIS A 87 -13.79 -2.52 -0.72
CA HIS A 87 -12.36 -2.81 -0.75
C HIS A 87 -11.99 -4.21 -1.25
N ASN A 88 -12.96 -5.13 -1.36
CA ASN A 88 -12.76 -6.48 -1.88
C ASN A 88 -13.80 -6.88 -2.94
N SER A 89 -13.58 -7.99 -3.61
CA SER A 89 -14.53 -8.47 -4.63
C SER A 89 -15.86 -8.92 -4.03
N ALA A 90 -15.85 -9.53 -2.83
CA ALA A 90 -17.07 -10.09 -2.24
C ALA A 90 -18.03 -9.00 -1.79
N ASP A 91 -17.53 -8.01 -1.06
CA ASP A 91 -18.33 -6.86 -0.61
C ASP A 91 -18.79 -5.99 -1.77
N THR A 92 -17.94 -5.75 -2.78
CA THR A 92 -18.34 -5.00 -3.98
C THR A 92 -19.55 -5.63 -4.67
N TRP A 93 -19.54 -6.97 -4.86
CA TRP A 93 -20.67 -7.68 -5.45
C TRP A 93 -21.92 -7.61 -4.57
N LEU A 94 -21.79 -7.77 -3.25
CA LEU A 94 -22.94 -7.69 -2.34
C LEU A 94 -23.56 -6.30 -2.36
N VAL A 95 -22.74 -5.23 -2.32
CA VAL A 95 -23.24 -3.85 -2.40
C VAL A 95 -23.87 -3.57 -3.75
N ALA A 96 -23.23 -3.98 -4.86
CA ALA A 96 -23.78 -3.77 -6.21
C ALA A 96 -25.14 -4.44 -6.38
N LEU A 97 -25.29 -5.71 -5.93
CA LEU A 97 -26.55 -6.44 -6.01
C LEU A 97 -27.63 -5.88 -5.06
N ALA A 98 -27.25 -5.44 -3.85
CA ALA A 98 -28.16 -4.79 -2.92
C ALA A 98 -28.70 -3.48 -3.55
N ASN A 99 -27.82 -2.68 -4.14
CA ASN A 99 -28.18 -1.43 -4.80
C ASN A 99 -29.23 -1.58 -5.92
N LEU A 100 -29.21 -2.70 -6.67
CA LEU A 100 -30.23 -2.97 -7.72
C LEU A 100 -31.65 -3.07 -7.16
N THR A 101 -31.81 -3.30 -5.86
CA THR A 101 -33.10 -3.50 -5.18
C THR A 101 -33.51 -2.30 -4.33
N LEU A 102 -32.73 -1.22 -4.31
CA LEU A 102 -33.03 0.01 -3.58
C LEU A 102 -33.73 1.00 -4.52
N ALA A 103 -34.75 1.70 -4.02
CA ALA A 103 -35.43 2.78 -4.77
C ALA A 103 -34.42 3.93 -5.08
N ASN A 104 -33.52 4.21 -4.17
CA ASN A 104 -32.47 5.22 -4.33
C ASN A 104 -31.11 4.56 -4.18
N PRO A 105 -30.48 4.04 -5.25
CA PRO A 105 -29.17 3.41 -5.17
C PRO A 105 -28.11 4.36 -4.61
N ILE A 106 -27.25 3.83 -3.75
CA ILE A 106 -26.16 4.58 -3.13
C ILE A 106 -24.93 4.51 -4.06
N PRO A 107 -24.25 5.62 -4.38
CA PRO A 107 -23.05 5.60 -5.18
C PRO A 107 -22.00 4.65 -4.62
N LEU A 108 -21.56 3.69 -5.44
CA LEU A 108 -20.56 2.70 -5.09
C LEU A 108 -19.20 3.10 -5.67
N VAL A 109 -18.26 3.44 -4.82
CA VAL A 109 -16.84 3.56 -5.15
C VAL A 109 -16.17 2.24 -4.85
N ARG A 110 -15.24 1.82 -5.70
CA ARG A 110 -14.44 0.64 -5.49
C ARG A 110 -12.96 1.01 -5.37
N THR A 111 -12.36 0.90 -4.19
CA THR A 111 -10.91 1.02 -4.00
C THR A 111 -10.26 -0.35 -4.18
N ARG A 112 -9.44 -0.47 -5.24
CA ARG A 112 -8.78 -1.71 -5.63
C ARG A 112 -7.35 -1.75 -5.11
N HIS A 113 -7.08 -2.68 -4.19
CA HIS A 113 -5.75 -2.92 -3.59
C HIS A 113 -5.03 -4.13 -4.21
N ALA A 114 -5.78 -5.03 -4.84
CA ALA A 114 -5.24 -6.31 -5.30
C ALA A 114 -4.56 -6.20 -6.67
N SER A 115 -3.42 -6.85 -6.80
CA SER A 115 -2.61 -6.96 -8.01
C SER A 115 -3.17 -7.94 -9.05
N GLY A 116 -3.96 -8.93 -8.64
CA GLY A 116 -4.51 -9.93 -9.55
C GLY A 116 -5.39 -9.30 -10.65
N VAL A 117 -5.17 -9.66 -11.92
CA VAL A 117 -5.98 -9.18 -13.03
C VAL A 117 -7.41 -9.72 -12.91
N PRO A 118 -8.46 -8.88 -12.90
CA PRO A 118 -9.83 -9.35 -12.87
C PRO A 118 -10.16 -10.16 -14.12
N ARG A 119 -11.03 -11.16 -13.97
CA ARG A 119 -11.51 -11.92 -15.13
C ARG A 119 -12.22 -10.99 -16.10
N ASN A 120 -11.84 -11.02 -17.38
CA ASN A 120 -12.45 -10.22 -18.42
C ASN A 120 -13.70 -10.90 -18.97
N ASN A 121 -14.81 -10.86 -18.22
CA ASN A 121 -16.12 -11.38 -18.61
C ASN A 121 -17.20 -10.30 -18.47
N TRP A 122 -18.40 -10.58 -19.00
CA TRP A 122 -19.48 -9.60 -19.02
C TRP A 122 -19.94 -9.17 -17.62
N THR A 123 -19.93 -10.07 -16.62
CA THR A 123 -20.33 -9.72 -15.25
C THR A 123 -19.32 -8.79 -14.59
N THR A 124 -18.03 -9.03 -14.77
CA THR A 124 -16.96 -8.17 -14.27
C THR A 124 -16.99 -6.79 -14.94
N ARG A 125 -17.23 -6.75 -16.26
CA ARG A 125 -17.39 -5.48 -16.98
C ARG A 125 -18.59 -4.71 -16.48
N TRP A 126 -19.75 -5.37 -16.30
CA TRP A 126 -20.93 -4.74 -15.71
C TRP A 126 -20.64 -4.17 -14.32
N LEU A 127 -19.99 -4.96 -13.45
CA LEU A 127 -19.66 -4.52 -12.08
C LEU A 127 -18.85 -3.22 -12.09
N PHE A 128 -17.75 -3.19 -12.87
CA PHE A 128 -16.82 -2.06 -12.85
C PHE A 128 -17.28 -0.86 -13.69
N ARG A 129 -17.99 -1.08 -14.79
CA ARG A 129 -18.40 -0.01 -15.70
C ARG A 129 -19.76 0.60 -15.37
N THR A 130 -20.66 -0.20 -14.77
CA THR A 130 -22.07 0.18 -14.59
C THR A 130 -22.44 0.27 -13.12
N ALA A 131 -22.12 -0.75 -12.32
CA ALA A 131 -22.52 -0.80 -10.92
C ALA A 131 -21.66 0.11 -10.03
N CYS A 132 -20.36 0.24 -10.32
CA CYS A 132 -19.49 1.20 -9.63
C CYS A 132 -19.63 2.59 -10.25
N ALA A 133 -19.82 3.60 -9.43
CA ALA A 133 -19.81 5.00 -9.84
C ALA A 133 -18.39 5.49 -10.14
N HIS A 134 -17.42 4.95 -9.42
CA HIS A 134 -15.99 5.27 -9.60
C HIS A 134 -15.10 4.12 -9.12
N ILE A 135 -13.91 3.99 -9.72
CA ILE A 135 -12.90 3.02 -9.32
C ILE A 135 -11.63 3.77 -8.93
N VAL A 136 -11.19 3.54 -7.70
CA VAL A 136 -9.91 4.01 -7.19
C VAL A 136 -8.92 2.87 -7.24
N THR A 137 -7.69 3.13 -7.69
CA THR A 137 -6.58 2.18 -7.68
C THR A 137 -5.44 2.72 -6.82
N THR A 138 -4.57 1.86 -6.34
CA THR A 138 -3.44 2.25 -5.48
C THR A 138 -2.13 2.45 -6.26
N GLY A 139 -2.22 2.63 -7.57
CA GLY A 139 -1.12 2.89 -8.48
C GLY A 139 -1.61 2.94 -9.94
N GLU A 140 -0.89 3.64 -10.81
CA GLU A 140 -1.27 3.82 -12.23
C GLU A 140 -1.27 2.49 -12.98
N ALA A 141 -0.37 1.55 -12.70
CA ALA A 141 -0.37 0.23 -13.31
C ALA A 141 -1.70 -0.51 -13.09
N LEU A 142 -2.29 -0.40 -11.89
CA LEU A 142 -3.60 -0.97 -11.60
C LEU A 142 -4.73 -0.20 -12.30
N ARG A 143 -4.58 1.10 -12.51
CA ARG A 143 -5.52 1.93 -13.27
C ARG A 143 -5.54 1.51 -14.74
N HIS A 144 -4.37 1.27 -15.33
CA HIS A 144 -4.28 0.74 -16.71
C HIS A 144 -4.96 -0.63 -16.85
N GLN A 145 -4.87 -1.51 -15.84
CA GLN A 145 -5.64 -2.76 -15.86
C GLN A 145 -7.16 -2.53 -15.93
N MET A 146 -7.67 -1.51 -15.23
CA MET A 146 -9.10 -1.20 -15.24
C MET A 146 -9.54 -0.61 -16.58
N THR A 147 -8.75 0.28 -17.16
CA THR A 147 -9.06 0.83 -18.50
C THR A 147 -8.98 -0.23 -19.60
N ALA A 148 -8.05 -1.19 -19.50
CA ALA A 148 -7.99 -2.36 -20.39
C ALA A 148 -9.24 -3.28 -20.30
N LEU A 149 -9.95 -3.27 -19.16
CA LEU A 149 -11.26 -3.92 -19.02
C LEU A 149 -12.41 -3.08 -19.59
N GLY A 150 -12.11 -1.91 -20.17
CA GLY A 150 -13.07 -1.00 -20.77
C GLY A 150 -13.76 -0.08 -19.76
N VAL A 151 -13.20 0.10 -18.55
CA VAL A 151 -13.68 1.14 -17.62
C VAL A 151 -13.22 2.50 -18.18
N PRO A 152 -14.13 3.49 -18.30
CA PRO A 152 -13.75 4.81 -18.78
C PRO A 152 -12.68 5.48 -17.91
N LEU A 153 -11.77 6.23 -18.55
CA LEU A 153 -10.66 6.88 -17.84
C LEU A 153 -11.16 7.87 -16.78
N GLU A 154 -12.23 8.60 -17.09
CA GLU A 154 -12.89 9.56 -16.19
C GLU A 154 -13.63 8.89 -15.02
N GLN A 155 -13.79 7.58 -15.07
CA GLN A 155 -14.38 6.76 -13.99
C GLN A 155 -13.29 6.07 -13.15
N THR A 156 -12.02 6.36 -13.41
CA THR A 156 -10.90 5.76 -12.70
C THR A 156 -9.93 6.82 -12.19
N THR A 157 -9.43 6.66 -10.96
CA THR A 157 -8.39 7.53 -10.39
C THR A 157 -7.36 6.68 -9.66
N SER A 158 -6.07 6.94 -9.90
CA SER A 158 -5.00 6.40 -9.07
C SER A 158 -4.85 7.25 -7.81
N VAL A 159 -5.05 6.64 -6.66
CA VAL A 159 -4.82 7.27 -5.35
C VAL A 159 -3.98 6.30 -4.51
N PRO A 160 -2.67 6.37 -4.60
CA PRO A 160 -1.77 5.60 -3.75
C PRO A 160 -2.05 5.82 -2.27
N SER A 161 -1.67 4.85 -1.44
CA SER A 161 -1.73 5.04 0.01
C SER A 161 -0.71 6.11 0.39
N GLY A 162 -1.16 7.20 0.98
CA GLY A 162 -0.26 8.24 1.45
C GLY A 162 0.58 7.81 2.65
N VAL A 163 1.73 8.44 2.82
CA VAL A 163 2.56 8.27 4.00
C VAL A 163 2.32 9.40 5.01
N ASP A 164 2.37 9.06 6.28
CA ASP A 164 2.31 10.02 7.37
C ASP A 164 3.71 10.64 7.59
N THR A 165 3.90 11.84 7.08
CA THR A 165 5.18 12.57 7.18
C THR A 165 5.46 13.16 8.56
N GLN A 166 4.50 13.12 9.49
CA GLN A 166 4.74 13.42 10.90
C GLN A 166 5.31 12.22 11.65
N ARG A 167 5.07 11.01 11.13
CA ARG A 167 5.59 9.76 11.67
C ARG A 167 6.88 9.32 10.98
N PHE A 168 6.95 9.45 9.65
CA PHE A 168 8.14 9.12 8.85
C PHE A 168 8.77 10.42 8.36
N TYR A 169 9.92 10.74 8.90
CA TYR A 169 10.66 11.98 8.63
C TYR A 169 12.17 11.72 8.75
N PRO A 170 13.00 12.60 8.18
CA PRO A 170 14.44 12.53 8.36
C PRO A 170 14.81 12.74 9.83
N ASP A 171 15.67 11.86 10.36
CA ASP A 171 16.15 11.92 11.76
C ASP A 171 17.65 11.67 11.82
N ASP A 172 18.25 11.82 13.00
CA ASP A 172 19.69 11.59 13.17
C ASP A 172 20.05 10.11 12.97
N LYS A 173 20.98 9.87 12.04
CA LYS A 173 21.41 8.53 11.66
C LYS A 173 22.12 7.80 12.78
N ASN A 174 22.95 8.49 13.56
CA ASN A 174 23.73 7.86 14.63
C ASN A 174 22.82 7.42 15.78
N ASP A 175 21.84 8.26 16.13
CA ASP A 175 20.85 7.93 17.14
C ASP A 175 19.96 6.76 16.70
N ALA A 176 19.54 6.76 15.43
CA ALA A 176 18.77 5.66 14.85
C ALA A 176 19.58 4.34 14.82
N ARG A 177 20.87 4.39 14.45
CA ARG A 177 21.75 3.21 14.49
C ARG A 177 21.97 2.69 15.90
N ALA A 178 22.17 3.58 16.87
CA ALA A 178 22.27 3.21 18.27
C ALA A 178 21.01 2.52 18.78
N TYR A 179 19.83 3.07 18.41
CA TYR A 179 18.53 2.47 18.74
C TYR A 179 18.34 1.08 18.13
N CYS A 180 18.76 0.90 16.87
CA CYS A 180 18.63 -0.37 16.14
C CYS A 180 19.76 -1.36 16.45
N GLU A 181 20.73 -0.99 17.30
CA GLU A 181 21.93 -1.78 17.61
C GLU A 181 22.77 -2.11 16.36
N LEU A 182 22.80 -1.15 15.41
CA LEU A 182 23.58 -1.24 14.18
C LEU A 182 24.92 -0.51 14.33
N SER A 183 25.95 -1.03 13.65
CA SER A 183 27.28 -0.39 13.66
C SER A 183 27.25 0.99 13.03
N GLN A 184 28.01 1.92 13.60
CA GLN A 184 28.06 3.32 13.13
C GLN A 184 28.86 3.49 11.83
N ASN A 185 29.85 2.61 11.58
CA ASN A 185 30.82 2.75 10.51
C ASN A 185 30.49 1.95 9.25
N ASP A 186 29.49 1.06 9.29
CA ASP A 186 29.11 0.25 8.15
C ASP A 186 28.12 1.00 7.25
N PHE A 187 28.05 0.57 5.98
CA PHE A 187 27.08 1.03 5.02
C PHE A 187 25.84 0.13 5.05
N TRP A 188 24.73 0.66 5.52
CA TRP A 188 23.54 -0.12 5.78
C TRP A 188 22.50 0.01 4.66
N LEU A 189 22.16 -1.14 4.07
CA LEU A 189 21.00 -1.34 3.21
C LEU A 189 19.83 -1.78 4.05
N ASP A 190 18.61 -1.48 3.61
CA ASP A 190 17.40 -2.05 4.20
C ASP A 190 16.50 -2.74 3.17
N VAL A 191 15.62 -3.59 3.68
CA VAL A 191 14.37 -4.00 3.07
C VAL A 191 13.29 -4.12 4.14
N VAL A 192 12.33 -3.20 4.12
CA VAL A 192 11.23 -3.17 5.09
C VAL A 192 9.96 -3.70 4.40
N SER A 193 9.64 -4.97 4.61
CA SER A 193 8.47 -5.59 4.00
C SER A 193 8.06 -6.90 4.68
N HIS A 194 6.86 -7.40 4.34
CA HIS A 194 6.44 -8.73 4.74
C HIS A 194 7.26 -9.80 4.00
N LEU A 195 7.77 -10.81 4.73
CA LEU A 195 8.64 -11.85 4.17
C LEU A 195 7.82 -12.87 3.37
N ARG A 196 7.64 -12.56 2.08
CA ARG A 196 7.02 -13.43 1.05
C ARG A 196 7.95 -13.58 -0.15
N PRO A 197 7.85 -14.70 -0.90
CA PRO A 197 8.73 -14.91 -2.08
C PRO A 197 8.70 -13.77 -3.09
N ASN A 198 7.51 -13.19 -3.36
CA ASN A 198 7.30 -12.11 -4.30
C ASN A 198 7.90 -10.75 -3.91
N LYS A 199 8.46 -10.62 -2.69
CA LYS A 199 9.13 -9.39 -2.22
C LYS A 199 10.62 -9.31 -2.60
N GLY A 200 11.16 -10.34 -3.26
CA GLY A 200 12.49 -10.30 -3.88
C GLY A 200 13.68 -10.34 -2.92
N HIS A 201 13.48 -10.64 -1.63
CA HIS A 201 14.58 -10.75 -0.66
C HIS A 201 15.70 -11.68 -1.13
N SER A 202 15.33 -12.82 -1.76
CA SER A 202 16.30 -13.78 -2.29
C SER A 202 17.20 -13.19 -3.39
N VAL A 203 16.66 -12.30 -4.21
CA VAL A 203 17.42 -11.57 -5.26
C VAL A 203 18.40 -10.61 -4.59
N LEU A 204 17.96 -9.88 -3.56
CA LEU A 204 18.80 -8.96 -2.80
C LEU A 204 19.95 -9.67 -2.09
N LEU A 205 19.71 -10.83 -1.46
CA LEU A 205 20.76 -11.63 -0.84
C LEU A 205 21.82 -12.08 -1.86
N LYS A 206 21.40 -12.51 -3.06
CA LYS A 206 22.33 -12.88 -4.16
C LYS A 206 23.14 -11.68 -4.66
N ALA A 207 22.53 -10.50 -4.77
CA ALA A 207 23.25 -9.28 -5.14
C ALA A 207 24.27 -8.87 -4.07
N LEU A 208 23.87 -8.92 -2.80
CA LEU A 208 24.77 -8.62 -1.68
C LEU A 208 25.98 -9.59 -1.62
N ALA A 209 25.77 -10.87 -1.89
CA ALA A 209 26.85 -11.87 -1.89
C ALA A 209 27.92 -11.59 -2.97
N GLN A 210 27.58 -10.90 -4.05
CA GLN A 210 28.53 -10.52 -5.11
C GLN A 210 29.29 -9.21 -4.83
N ILE A 211 28.98 -8.51 -3.73
CA ILE A 211 29.69 -7.29 -3.31
C ILE A 211 30.82 -7.70 -2.35
N ASN A 212 32.08 -7.52 -2.79
CA ASN A 212 33.28 -7.94 -2.03
C ASN A 212 33.70 -6.93 -0.94
N ASP A 213 32.75 -6.17 -0.38
CA ASP A 213 33.04 -5.24 0.70
C ASP A 213 32.23 -5.65 1.96
N PRO A 214 32.91 -6.08 3.05
CA PRO A 214 32.27 -6.54 4.26
C PRO A 214 31.59 -5.42 5.06
N THR A 215 31.85 -4.15 4.75
CA THR A 215 31.21 -3.00 5.38
C THR A 215 29.84 -2.72 4.80
N VAL A 216 29.49 -3.25 3.61
CA VAL A 216 28.16 -3.19 3.05
C VAL A 216 27.28 -4.25 3.71
N LYS A 217 26.33 -3.83 4.52
CA LYS A 217 25.45 -4.69 5.32
C LYS A 217 23.98 -4.51 4.97
N LEU A 218 23.16 -5.43 5.37
CA LEU A 218 21.74 -5.44 5.12
C LEU A 218 20.94 -5.70 6.40
N ALA A 219 19.92 -4.89 6.66
CA ALA A 219 18.89 -5.16 7.65
C ALA A 219 17.57 -5.56 6.94
N ILE A 220 17.05 -6.73 7.29
CA ILE A 220 15.74 -7.21 6.82
C ILE A 220 14.74 -6.99 7.95
N VAL A 221 13.83 -6.02 7.75
CA VAL A 221 12.83 -5.64 8.74
C VAL A 221 11.46 -6.15 8.31
N GLY A 222 10.93 -7.09 9.05
CA GLY A 222 9.63 -7.71 8.77
C GLY A 222 9.55 -9.15 9.20
N GLU A 223 8.35 -9.71 9.07
CA GLU A 223 8.05 -11.11 9.35
C GLU A 223 7.25 -11.71 8.22
N GLY A 224 7.26 -13.04 8.12
CA GLY A 224 6.44 -13.75 7.14
C GLY A 224 6.88 -15.19 6.90
N PRO A 225 6.10 -15.93 6.11
CA PRO A 225 6.31 -17.38 5.92
C PRO A 225 7.61 -17.72 5.18
N HIS A 226 8.30 -16.75 4.61
CA HIS A 226 9.55 -16.98 3.87
C HIS A 226 10.82 -16.83 4.74
N ARG A 227 10.67 -16.57 6.07
CA ARG A 227 11.77 -16.29 6.98
C ARG A 227 12.82 -17.43 7.01
N GLU A 228 12.39 -18.66 7.26
CA GLU A 228 13.30 -19.82 7.37
C GLU A 228 14.12 -20.01 6.09
N ALA A 229 13.48 -19.92 4.92
CA ALA A 229 14.18 -20.04 3.64
C ALA A 229 15.20 -18.91 3.39
N LEU A 230 14.96 -17.71 3.91
CA LEU A 230 15.92 -16.59 3.84
C LEU A 230 17.09 -16.81 4.80
N GLU A 231 16.87 -17.30 6.02
CA GLU A 231 17.91 -17.64 6.98
C GLU A 231 18.83 -18.75 6.44
N GLU A 232 18.27 -19.79 5.82
CA GLU A 232 19.04 -20.81 5.12
C GLU A 232 19.88 -20.22 3.97
N GLN A 233 19.31 -19.34 3.17
CA GLN A 233 20.00 -18.69 2.06
C GLN A 233 21.15 -17.78 2.55
N ILE A 234 20.99 -17.07 3.67
CA ILE A 234 22.04 -16.26 4.31
C ILE A 234 23.23 -17.13 4.69
N ILE A 235 22.98 -18.32 5.25
CA ILE A 235 24.04 -19.29 5.59
C ILE A 235 24.74 -19.79 4.32
N GLN A 236 23.98 -20.23 3.32
CA GLN A 236 24.53 -20.77 2.07
C GLN A 236 25.40 -19.75 1.30
N LEU A 237 25.04 -18.46 1.39
CA LEU A 237 25.78 -17.37 0.74
C LEU A 237 26.90 -16.78 1.63
N ASN A 238 27.16 -17.34 2.82
CA ASN A 238 28.16 -16.83 3.78
C ASN A 238 27.91 -15.38 4.21
N LEU A 239 26.65 -14.97 4.41
CA LEU A 239 26.27 -13.60 4.74
C LEU A 239 25.93 -13.37 6.21
N LEU A 240 26.16 -14.33 7.12
CA LEU A 240 25.81 -14.24 8.55
C LEU A 240 26.38 -12.98 9.24
N SER A 241 27.57 -12.54 8.86
CA SER A 241 28.22 -11.34 9.45
C SER A 241 27.74 -10.03 8.81
N ARG A 242 26.95 -10.10 7.73
CA ARG A 242 26.52 -8.94 6.92
C ARG A 242 25.03 -8.71 6.91
N VAL A 243 24.21 -9.65 7.38
CA VAL A 243 22.75 -9.57 7.35
C VAL A 243 22.17 -9.66 8.75
N VAL A 244 21.32 -8.71 9.09
CA VAL A 244 20.53 -8.67 10.32
C VAL A 244 19.07 -8.96 9.98
N MET A 245 18.52 -10.06 10.51
CA MET A 245 17.10 -10.40 10.45
C MET A 245 16.36 -9.75 11.64
N ALA A 246 15.96 -8.49 11.49
CA ALA A 246 15.41 -7.67 12.57
C ALA A 246 14.04 -8.14 13.08
N GLY A 247 13.30 -8.93 12.29
CA GLY A 247 11.96 -9.36 12.64
C GLY A 247 10.91 -8.26 12.48
N HIS A 248 9.70 -8.51 13.00
CA HIS A 248 8.64 -7.50 13.00
C HIS A 248 8.97 -6.36 13.95
N ARG A 249 8.90 -5.13 13.44
CA ARG A 249 9.08 -3.92 14.25
C ARG A 249 7.80 -3.09 14.21
N PRO A 250 7.21 -2.76 15.37
CA PRO A 250 5.99 -1.94 15.44
C PRO A 250 6.27 -0.46 15.14
N ASP A 251 7.53 -0.07 15.16
CA ASP A 251 8.06 1.28 15.04
C ASP A 251 9.06 1.45 13.87
N PRO A 252 8.72 1.03 12.64
CA PRO A 252 9.63 1.08 11.50
C PRO A 252 10.14 2.50 11.21
N GLN A 253 9.43 3.56 11.62
CA GLN A 253 9.87 4.94 11.47
C GLN A 253 11.18 5.26 12.20
N ARG A 254 11.53 4.50 13.25
CA ARG A 254 12.80 4.64 13.96
C ARG A 254 13.95 3.90 13.31
N TRP A 255 13.62 2.97 12.38
CA TRP A 255 14.60 2.16 11.67
C TRP A 255 15.08 2.83 10.39
N PHE A 256 14.17 3.46 9.62
CA PHE A 256 14.55 4.06 8.35
C PHE A 256 15.72 5.04 8.44
N PRO A 257 15.80 5.99 9.39
CA PRO A 257 16.92 6.93 9.43
C PRO A 257 18.30 6.27 9.64
N ALA A 258 18.35 5.01 10.12
CA ALA A 258 19.59 4.27 10.32
C ALA A 258 20.29 3.85 9.02
N PHE A 259 19.53 3.83 7.89
CA PHE A 259 19.99 3.24 6.63
C PHE A 259 20.61 4.27 5.67
N ASP A 260 21.48 3.80 4.80
CA ASP A 260 22.10 4.61 3.74
C ASP A 260 21.32 4.49 2.44
N VAL A 261 20.78 3.30 2.14
CA VAL A 261 20.00 3.00 0.95
C VAL A 261 18.86 2.05 1.30
N ALA A 262 17.66 2.42 0.90
CA ALA A 262 16.48 1.55 0.98
C ALA A 262 16.30 0.75 -0.30
N ILE A 263 15.90 -0.53 -0.17
CA ILE A 263 15.73 -1.42 -1.31
C ILE A 263 14.33 -2.03 -1.31
N SER A 264 13.64 -1.92 -2.43
CA SER A 264 12.35 -2.57 -2.69
C SER A 264 12.44 -3.49 -3.90
N PRO A 265 12.94 -4.74 -3.75
CA PRO A 265 13.23 -5.65 -4.85
C PRO A 265 12.02 -6.51 -5.27
N SER A 266 10.81 -6.05 -5.01
CA SER A 266 9.56 -6.78 -5.29
C SER A 266 9.40 -7.08 -6.78
N HIS A 267 8.87 -8.27 -7.12
CA HIS A 267 8.52 -8.65 -8.49
C HIS A 267 7.03 -8.92 -8.67
N ASP A 268 6.22 -8.43 -7.75
CA ASP A 268 4.76 -8.53 -7.84
C ASP A 268 4.13 -7.24 -8.36
N MET A 269 3.02 -7.38 -9.07
CA MET A 269 2.25 -6.23 -9.54
C MET A 269 1.42 -5.68 -8.36
N GLU A 270 1.97 -4.72 -7.64
CA GLU A 270 1.32 -4.05 -6.51
C GLU A 270 0.95 -2.60 -6.87
N GLY A 271 0.20 -1.93 -5.97
CA GLY A 271 0.17 -0.48 -5.94
C GLY A 271 1.53 0.09 -5.52
N VAL A 272 1.60 1.37 -5.22
CA VAL A 272 2.86 1.97 -4.71
C VAL A 272 3.19 1.34 -3.35
N PRO A 273 4.38 0.69 -3.21
CA PRO A 273 4.74 0.01 -1.97
C PRO A 273 4.93 0.98 -0.81
N GLN A 274 4.35 0.67 0.35
CA GLN A 274 4.49 1.53 1.54
C GLN A 274 5.94 1.70 2.00
N GLY A 275 6.76 0.65 1.93
CA GLY A 275 8.18 0.73 2.27
C GLY A 275 8.93 1.77 1.43
N VAL A 276 8.60 1.88 0.13
CA VAL A 276 9.15 2.91 -0.76
C VAL A 276 8.73 4.31 -0.31
N LEU A 277 7.45 4.52 -0.01
CA LEU A 277 6.98 5.83 0.44
C LEU A 277 7.59 6.21 1.80
N GLN A 278 7.76 5.25 2.69
CA GLN A 278 8.36 5.46 4.01
C GLN A 278 9.86 5.79 3.91
N SER A 279 10.60 5.11 3.03
CA SER A 279 12.01 5.41 2.80
C SER A 279 12.22 6.81 2.20
N LEU A 280 11.42 7.18 1.19
CA LEU A 280 11.45 8.52 0.60
C LEU A 280 11.09 9.60 1.63
N ALA A 281 10.09 9.35 2.50
CA ALA A 281 9.70 10.26 3.59
C ALA A 281 10.81 10.44 4.64
N SER A 282 11.64 9.42 4.82
CA SER A 282 12.80 9.48 5.72
C SER A 282 14.05 10.02 5.03
N ARG A 283 13.92 10.54 3.79
CA ARG A 283 15.00 11.11 2.96
C ARG A 283 16.14 10.11 2.74
N ILE A 284 15.80 8.88 2.33
CA ILE A 284 16.75 7.82 2.04
C ILE A 284 16.75 7.52 0.55
N ALA A 285 17.94 7.43 -0.06
CA ALA A 285 18.06 7.01 -1.45
C ALA A 285 17.48 5.61 -1.65
N THR A 286 16.59 5.47 -2.61
CA THR A 286 15.81 4.25 -2.80
C THR A 286 16.16 3.57 -4.11
N ILE A 287 16.45 2.27 -4.05
CA ILE A 287 16.53 1.37 -5.22
C ILE A 287 15.26 0.53 -5.23
N ALA A 288 14.58 0.49 -6.35
CA ALA A 288 13.37 -0.31 -6.48
C ALA A 288 13.31 -1.03 -7.83
N THR A 289 12.59 -2.14 -7.88
CA THR A 289 12.28 -2.81 -9.14
C THR A 289 11.08 -2.16 -9.83
N ASP A 290 11.07 -2.12 -11.15
CA ASP A 290 9.92 -1.71 -11.96
C ASP A 290 8.81 -2.77 -11.87
N ALA A 291 8.04 -2.69 -10.79
CA ALA A 291 6.99 -3.63 -10.44
C ALA A 291 5.71 -2.86 -10.04
N GLY A 292 4.64 -3.07 -10.79
CA GLY A 292 3.35 -2.45 -10.49
C GLY A 292 3.38 -0.93 -10.44
N GLY A 293 2.99 -0.34 -9.30
CA GLY A 293 2.97 1.11 -9.08
C GLY A 293 4.29 1.69 -8.55
N THR A 294 5.35 0.91 -8.46
CA THR A 294 6.63 1.40 -7.92
C THR A 294 7.17 2.60 -8.73
N GLY A 295 7.06 2.54 -10.06
CA GLY A 295 7.45 3.63 -10.97
C GLY A 295 6.67 4.94 -10.79
N ASP A 296 5.54 4.91 -10.09
CA ASP A 296 4.79 6.14 -9.77
C ASP A 296 5.55 6.99 -8.72
N ALA A 297 6.31 6.36 -7.82
CA ALA A 297 7.06 7.02 -6.75
C ALA A 297 8.58 7.06 -7.01
N VAL A 298 9.12 6.02 -7.64
CA VAL A 298 10.56 5.93 -7.97
C VAL A 298 10.73 6.17 -9.47
N ILE A 299 11.02 7.41 -9.83
CA ILE A 299 11.36 7.83 -11.20
C ILE A 299 12.87 7.65 -11.36
N ASP A 300 13.27 6.79 -12.31
CA ASP A 300 14.68 6.43 -12.49
C ASP A 300 15.59 7.65 -12.60
N ARG A 301 16.72 7.63 -11.87
CA ARG A 301 17.74 8.67 -11.76
C ARG A 301 17.23 10.05 -11.34
N ARG A 302 15.98 10.15 -10.91
CA ARG A 302 15.39 11.38 -10.41
C ARG A 302 14.97 11.28 -8.93
N THR A 303 14.15 10.29 -8.57
CA THR A 303 13.70 10.10 -7.17
C THR A 303 14.24 8.84 -6.55
N GLY A 304 15.03 8.07 -7.29
CA GLY A 304 15.67 6.83 -6.91
C GLY A 304 16.29 6.14 -8.12
N LEU A 305 16.69 4.89 -7.98
CA LEU A 305 17.10 4.02 -9.09
C LEU A 305 16.02 2.96 -9.31
N LEU A 306 15.54 2.86 -10.55
CA LEU A 306 14.54 1.87 -10.96
C LEU A 306 15.22 0.81 -11.83
N ILE A 307 15.13 -0.46 -11.43
CA ILE A 307 15.80 -1.59 -12.09
C ILE A 307 14.79 -2.64 -12.56
N ALA A 308 15.21 -3.53 -13.45
CA ALA A 308 14.40 -4.66 -13.88
C ALA A 308 14.15 -5.66 -12.73
N GLN A 309 12.99 -6.31 -12.79
CA GLN A 309 12.62 -7.34 -11.79
C GLN A 309 13.52 -8.57 -11.93
N ASN A 310 13.84 -9.21 -10.78
CA ASN A 310 14.66 -10.43 -10.71
C ASN A 310 16.07 -10.31 -11.33
N ASP A 311 16.57 -9.11 -11.54
CA ASP A 311 17.90 -8.86 -12.08
C ASP A 311 18.90 -8.63 -10.93
N VAL A 312 19.67 -9.69 -10.61
CA VAL A 312 20.68 -9.67 -9.54
C VAL A 312 21.83 -8.73 -9.87
N ASP A 313 22.26 -8.68 -11.13
CA ASP A 313 23.40 -7.87 -11.56
C ASP A 313 23.04 -6.39 -11.58
N ALA A 314 21.88 -6.02 -12.12
CA ALA A 314 21.39 -4.64 -12.07
C ALA A 314 21.20 -4.15 -10.60
N LEU A 315 20.69 -5.01 -9.70
CA LEU A 315 20.57 -4.65 -8.30
C LEU A 315 21.94 -4.45 -7.64
N ARG A 316 22.91 -5.33 -7.89
CA ARG A 316 24.28 -5.19 -7.42
C ARG A 316 24.92 -3.88 -7.92
N GLU A 317 24.79 -3.58 -9.21
CA GLU A 317 25.33 -2.36 -9.79
C GLU A 317 24.71 -1.10 -9.21
N ALA A 318 23.38 -1.08 -9.00
CA ALA A 318 22.70 0.02 -8.36
C ALA A 318 23.18 0.24 -6.91
N ILE A 319 23.36 -0.84 -6.13
CA ILE A 319 23.91 -0.76 -4.78
C ILE A 319 25.31 -0.19 -4.78
N VAL A 320 26.21 -0.73 -5.64
CA VAL A 320 27.60 -0.28 -5.75
C VAL A 320 27.66 1.18 -6.19
N THR A 321 26.84 1.59 -7.11
CA THR A 321 26.75 2.98 -7.58
C THR A 321 26.41 3.92 -6.43
N LEU A 322 25.38 3.62 -5.63
CA LEU A 322 25.02 4.46 -4.49
C LEU A 322 25.99 4.34 -3.31
N TYR A 323 26.67 3.22 -3.18
CA TYR A 323 27.74 3.07 -2.19
C TYR A 323 28.92 3.98 -2.50
N GLN A 324 29.39 3.99 -3.76
CA GLN A 324 30.57 4.74 -4.20
C GLN A 324 30.30 6.23 -4.42
N ASP A 325 29.10 6.61 -4.86
CA ASP A 325 28.73 8.00 -5.15
C ASP A 325 27.81 8.59 -4.08
N ALA A 326 28.43 9.15 -3.04
CA ALA A 326 27.70 9.84 -1.96
C ALA A 326 26.96 11.11 -2.43
N SER A 327 27.39 11.73 -3.52
CA SER A 327 26.74 12.91 -4.08
C SER A 327 25.42 12.53 -4.76
N LEU A 328 25.47 11.52 -5.64
CA LEU A 328 24.28 10.97 -6.29
C LEU A 328 23.30 10.45 -5.24
N ARG A 329 23.79 9.71 -4.25
CA ARG A 329 22.94 9.19 -3.15
C ARG A 329 22.18 10.30 -2.44
N ARG A 330 22.85 11.38 -2.06
CA ARG A 330 22.21 12.55 -1.43
C ARG A 330 21.23 13.24 -2.36
N GLN A 331 21.60 13.44 -3.62
CA GLN A 331 20.72 14.05 -4.61
C GLN A 331 19.43 13.25 -4.79
N LEU A 332 19.49 11.94 -4.96
CA LEU A 332 18.31 11.09 -5.13
C LEU A 332 17.43 11.07 -3.87
N ALA A 333 18.04 11.05 -2.69
CA ALA A 333 17.33 11.12 -1.41
C ALA A 333 16.53 12.42 -1.28
N GLU A 334 17.14 13.57 -1.62
CA GLU A 334 16.49 14.88 -1.55
C GLU A 334 15.35 14.99 -2.56
N GLN A 335 15.63 14.70 -3.82
CA GLN A 335 14.61 14.76 -4.88
C GLN A 335 13.46 13.78 -4.65
N GLY A 336 13.77 12.59 -4.08
CA GLY A 336 12.75 11.62 -3.69
C GLY A 336 11.85 12.15 -2.56
N TYR A 337 12.42 12.79 -1.56
CA TYR A 337 11.71 13.43 -0.46
C TYR A 337 10.81 14.57 -0.93
N GLU A 338 11.34 15.48 -1.77
CA GLU A 338 10.55 16.58 -2.35
C GLU A 338 9.37 16.08 -3.19
N TYR A 339 9.62 15.06 -4.02
CA TYR A 339 8.57 14.46 -4.83
C TYR A 339 7.50 13.78 -3.98
N LEU A 340 7.90 13.04 -2.96
CA LEU A 340 6.99 12.39 -2.04
C LEU A 340 6.11 13.40 -1.30
N THR A 341 6.71 14.46 -0.73
CA THR A 341 5.99 15.46 0.06
C THR A 341 4.96 16.23 -0.78
N THR A 342 5.14 16.29 -2.10
CA THR A 342 4.22 16.93 -3.03
C THR A 342 3.10 15.98 -3.50
N HIS A 343 3.35 14.65 -3.60
CA HIS A 343 2.44 13.75 -4.31
C HIS A 343 1.89 12.58 -3.47
N PHE A 344 2.60 12.17 -2.41
CA PHE A 344 2.31 10.91 -1.72
C PHE A 344 2.14 11.06 -0.20
N THR A 345 1.82 12.25 0.27
CA THR A 345 1.48 12.44 1.68
C THR A 345 0.10 11.88 2.00
N ARG A 346 -0.16 11.63 3.27
CA ARG A 346 -1.50 11.27 3.75
C ARG A 346 -2.53 12.32 3.34
N GLU A 347 -2.17 13.61 3.38
CA GLU A 347 -3.07 14.70 2.99
C GLU A 347 -3.42 14.65 1.51
N CYS A 348 -2.45 14.43 0.61
CA CYS A 348 -2.71 14.25 -0.83
C CYS A 348 -3.68 13.08 -1.08
N MET A 349 -3.49 11.96 -0.39
CA MET A 349 -4.41 10.82 -0.48
C MET A 349 -5.83 11.20 -0.02
N LEU A 350 -5.96 11.89 1.11
CA LEU A 350 -7.25 12.29 1.67
C LEU A 350 -7.98 13.28 0.77
N GLU A 351 -7.29 14.27 0.22
CA GLU A 351 -7.84 15.24 -0.72
C GLU A 351 -8.38 14.56 -1.99
N ALA A 352 -7.58 13.67 -2.57
CA ALA A 352 -7.98 12.91 -3.75
C ALA A 352 -9.19 12.02 -3.47
N MET A 353 -9.21 11.30 -2.34
CA MET A 353 -10.35 10.45 -1.95
C MET A 353 -11.61 11.27 -1.67
N GLU A 354 -11.47 12.40 -0.96
CA GLU A 354 -12.61 13.29 -0.69
C GLU A 354 -13.22 13.84 -1.99
N SER A 355 -12.37 14.22 -2.96
CA SER A 355 -12.81 14.64 -4.30
C SER A 355 -13.58 13.56 -5.01
N VAL A 356 -13.09 12.30 -4.99
CA VAL A 356 -13.78 11.15 -5.58
C VAL A 356 -15.14 10.93 -4.90
N PHE A 357 -15.19 10.95 -3.57
CA PHE A 357 -16.46 10.74 -2.83
C PHE A 357 -17.47 11.85 -3.10
N ARG A 358 -17.05 13.12 -3.13
CA ARG A 358 -17.92 14.25 -3.48
C ARG A 358 -18.48 14.12 -4.90
N SER A 359 -17.62 13.81 -5.87
CA SER A 359 -18.04 13.59 -7.27
C SER A 359 -19.02 12.43 -7.41
N ALA A 360 -18.77 11.31 -6.73
CA ALA A 360 -19.69 10.18 -6.74
C ALA A 360 -21.06 10.51 -6.11
N ALA A 361 -21.07 11.22 -4.96
CA ALA A 361 -22.30 11.63 -4.28
C ALA A 361 -23.12 12.64 -5.09
N GLN A 362 -22.47 13.56 -5.83
CA GLN A 362 -23.17 14.52 -6.69
C GLN A 362 -23.91 13.86 -7.86
N ARG A 363 -23.33 12.82 -8.47
CA ARG A 363 -23.97 12.04 -9.53
C ARG A 363 -25.30 11.38 -9.10
N LYS A 364 -25.48 11.12 -7.80
CA LYS A 364 -26.76 10.63 -7.23
C LYS A 364 -27.85 11.70 -7.27
N ARG A 365 -27.50 12.96 -7.00
CA ARG A 365 -28.46 14.08 -6.91
C ARG A 365 -28.94 14.57 -8.28
N SER A 366 -28.21 14.20 -9.35
CA SER A 366 -28.51 14.61 -10.74
C SER A 366 -29.29 13.58 -11.51
N ARG A 367 -29.62 12.41 -10.94
CA ARG A 367 -30.44 11.34 -11.47
C ARG A 367 -31.79 11.27 -10.73
#